data_94050ba0ea327353971d3750a9993dae
#
_entry.id   94050ba0ea327353971d3750a9993dae
#
_cell.length_a   1.000
_cell.length_b   1.000
_cell.length_c   1.000
_cell.angle_alpha   90.00
_cell.angle_beta   90.00
_cell.angle_gamma   90.00
#
_symmetry.space_group_name_H-M   'P 1'
#
loop_
_entity.id
_entity.type
_entity.pdbx_description
1 polymer ?
#
loop_
_entity_poly.entity_id
_entity_poly.type
_entity_poly.pdbx_seq_one_letter_code
_entity_poly.pdbx_strand_id
1 'polypeptide(L)'
;LSGLISAEGLVLPNTINGDLNLSGLISAEGLVLPNTINGDLNLSGLISAEGLVLPNTINGSLNLSGLTSAKGLVLPNTIKGYLNLNCLTSAEGLVLPDTINGSLDLDSLTSAKGLVLPNTIIGYLYLYNLASAEGLILPISLFDRIHSNITIPETCFIPDEEYYKYKHEYKNNESIRKI
;
A
#
# COMPACT_ATOMS: atom_id res chain seq x y z
N LEU A 1 -1.16 19.53 -11.19
CA LEU A 1 0.31 19.59 -11.09
C LEU A 1 1.01 18.37 -11.72
N SER A 2 0.31 17.63 -12.58
CA SER A 2 0.79 16.37 -13.19
C SER A 2 2.08 16.50 -14.03
N GLY A 3 2.39 17.69 -14.52
CA GLY A 3 3.63 17.97 -15.28
C GLY A 3 4.81 18.45 -14.41
N LEU A 4 4.64 18.55 -13.09
CA LEU A 4 5.68 19.02 -12.20
C LEU A 4 6.73 17.89 -11.99
N ILE A 5 7.98 18.17 -12.33
CA ILE A 5 9.08 17.18 -12.26
C ILE A 5 9.96 17.37 -11.01
N SER A 6 9.86 18.49 -10.31
CA SER A 6 10.58 18.81 -9.08
C SER A 6 9.63 19.50 -8.10
N ALA A 7 9.79 19.21 -6.81
CA ALA A 7 9.05 19.86 -5.74
C ALA A 7 9.79 21.09 -5.16
N GLU A 8 10.95 21.45 -5.72
CA GLU A 8 11.72 22.61 -5.25
C GLU A 8 10.88 23.90 -5.33
N GLY A 9 10.77 24.59 -4.21
CA GLY A 9 9.96 25.81 -4.11
C GLY A 9 8.44 25.62 -4.16
N LEU A 10 7.94 24.38 -4.22
CA LEU A 10 6.51 24.10 -4.17
C LEU A 10 5.95 24.39 -2.78
N VAL A 11 4.98 25.30 -2.73
CA VAL A 11 4.23 25.61 -1.50
C VAL A 11 2.80 25.19 -1.68
N LEU A 12 2.36 24.24 -0.88
CA LEU A 12 0.97 23.74 -0.86
C LEU A 12 0.22 24.25 0.38
N PRO A 13 -1.09 24.47 0.29
CA PRO A 13 -1.90 24.79 1.46
C PRO A 13 -1.96 23.58 2.40
N ASN A 14 -2.21 23.83 3.70
CA ASN A 14 -2.26 22.76 4.72
C ASN A 14 -3.39 21.74 4.49
N THR A 15 -4.45 22.14 3.75
CA THR A 15 -5.57 21.26 3.37
C THR A 15 -5.89 21.45 1.89
N ILE A 16 -6.04 20.35 1.17
CA ILE A 16 -6.55 20.32 -0.21
C ILE A 16 -7.93 19.69 -0.20
N ASN A 17 -8.95 20.42 -0.73
CA ASN A 17 -10.35 19.97 -0.74
C ASN A 17 -10.70 19.04 -1.92
N GLY A 18 -9.80 18.83 -2.84
CA GLY A 18 -9.94 17.93 -3.98
C GLY A 18 -8.72 17.04 -4.14
N ASP A 19 -8.47 16.61 -5.36
CA ASP A 19 -7.36 15.75 -5.71
C ASP A 19 -6.05 16.53 -5.82
N LEU A 20 -4.95 15.88 -5.45
CA LEU A 20 -3.59 16.36 -5.67
C LEU A 20 -2.86 15.42 -6.63
N ASN A 21 -2.61 15.89 -7.84
CA ASN A 21 -1.87 15.13 -8.83
C ASN A 21 -0.43 15.66 -8.96
N LEU A 22 0.52 14.84 -8.51
CA LEU A 22 1.97 15.07 -8.57
C LEU A 22 2.67 13.90 -9.31
N SER A 23 1.99 13.29 -10.28
CA SER A 23 2.48 12.10 -11.01
C SER A 23 3.73 12.34 -11.85
N GLY A 24 4.12 13.60 -12.07
CA GLY A 24 5.38 13.93 -12.74
C GLY A 24 6.62 13.89 -11.85
N LEU A 25 6.44 13.90 -10.51
CA LEU A 25 7.58 13.87 -9.58
C LEU A 25 8.21 12.48 -9.59
N ILE A 26 9.54 12.44 -9.77
CA ILE A 26 10.33 11.20 -9.69
C ILE A 26 11.04 11.02 -8.34
N SER A 27 11.10 12.08 -7.53
CA SER A 27 11.70 12.13 -6.21
C SER A 27 10.81 12.92 -5.25
N ALA A 28 10.80 12.54 -3.97
CA ALA A 28 10.15 13.30 -2.92
C ALA A 28 11.05 14.36 -2.28
N GLU A 29 12.24 14.60 -2.83
CA GLU A 29 13.16 15.62 -2.32
C GLU A 29 12.52 17.01 -2.36
N GLY A 30 12.52 17.69 -1.20
CA GLY A 30 11.90 19.01 -1.05
C GLY A 30 10.37 19.02 -1.06
N LEU A 31 9.71 17.86 -1.20
CA LEU A 31 8.25 17.78 -1.20
C LEU A 31 7.70 17.92 0.23
N VAL A 32 6.89 18.94 0.44
CA VAL A 32 6.10 19.13 1.66
C VAL A 32 4.63 18.98 1.32
N LEU A 33 4.06 17.85 1.68
CA LEU A 33 2.65 17.55 1.46
C LEU A 33 1.74 18.20 2.52
N PRO A 34 0.47 18.50 2.19
CA PRO A 34 -0.54 18.94 3.14
C PRO A 34 -0.77 17.91 4.26
N ASN A 35 -1.26 18.34 5.42
CA ASN A 35 -1.68 17.41 6.46
C ASN A 35 -2.93 16.62 6.08
N THR A 36 -3.81 17.23 5.24
CA THR A 36 -5.09 16.63 4.82
C THR A 36 -5.32 16.81 3.32
N ILE A 37 -5.66 15.73 2.65
CA ILE A 37 -6.15 15.71 1.26
C ILE A 37 -7.53 15.06 1.28
N ASN A 38 -8.57 15.82 0.88
CA ASN A 38 -9.96 15.34 0.86
C ASN A 38 -10.32 14.52 -0.39
N GLY A 39 -9.47 14.53 -1.42
CA GLY A 39 -9.57 13.73 -2.62
C GLY A 39 -8.44 12.70 -2.73
N ASP A 40 -8.10 12.34 -3.97
CA ASP A 40 -7.03 11.40 -4.30
C ASP A 40 -5.66 12.08 -4.26
N LEU A 41 -4.64 11.32 -3.86
CA LEU A 41 -3.23 11.70 -3.98
C LEU A 41 -2.54 10.81 -5.01
N ASN A 42 -2.06 11.42 -6.08
CA ASN A 42 -1.33 10.73 -7.12
C ASN A 42 0.16 11.10 -7.09
N LEU A 43 1.00 10.15 -6.73
CA LEU A 43 2.45 10.18 -6.68
C LEU A 43 3.06 9.06 -7.52
N SER A 44 2.39 8.68 -8.61
CA SER A 44 2.75 7.51 -9.44
C SER A 44 4.10 7.62 -10.16
N GLY A 45 4.68 8.82 -10.23
CA GLY A 45 6.01 9.01 -10.79
C GLY A 45 7.16 8.71 -9.83
N LEU A 46 6.90 8.66 -8.50
CA LEU A 46 7.93 8.40 -7.50
C LEU A 46 8.47 6.97 -7.65
N ILE A 47 9.79 6.85 -7.78
CA ILE A 47 10.48 5.56 -7.88
C ILE A 47 11.05 5.08 -6.53
N SER A 48 11.12 5.96 -5.55
CA SER A 48 11.58 5.70 -4.17
C SER A 48 10.72 6.47 -3.17
N ALA A 49 10.51 5.88 -1.99
CA ALA A 49 9.85 6.54 -0.87
C ALA A 49 10.85 7.29 0.05
N GLU A 50 12.12 7.39 -0.33
CA GLU A 50 13.12 8.11 0.46
C GLU A 50 12.73 9.59 0.58
N GLY A 51 12.67 10.09 1.83
CA GLY A 51 12.24 11.46 2.12
C GLY A 51 10.75 11.73 1.99
N LEU A 52 9.94 10.75 1.56
CA LEU A 52 8.48 10.93 1.43
C LEU A 52 7.81 10.96 2.81
N VAL A 53 7.15 12.05 3.11
CA VAL A 53 6.27 12.20 4.28
C VAL A 53 4.83 12.35 3.78
N LEU A 54 4.04 11.30 3.93
CA LEU A 54 2.64 11.30 3.51
C LEU A 54 1.73 12.09 4.46
N PRO A 55 0.60 12.63 3.96
CA PRO A 55 -0.43 13.25 4.78
C PRO A 55 -0.95 12.32 5.87
N ASN A 56 -1.32 12.89 7.02
CA ASN A 56 -1.98 12.12 8.08
C ASN A 56 -3.34 11.57 7.64
N THR A 57 -4.03 12.31 6.73
CA THR A 57 -5.35 11.95 6.23
C THR A 57 -5.43 12.10 4.72
N ILE A 58 -5.79 10.99 4.06
CA ILE A 58 -6.14 10.93 2.64
C ILE A 58 -7.56 10.35 2.58
N ASN A 59 -8.55 11.19 2.21
CA ASN A 59 -9.95 10.76 2.14
C ASN A 59 -10.31 10.07 0.82
N GLY A 60 -9.42 10.06 -0.15
CA GLY A 60 -9.52 9.35 -1.42
C GLY A 60 -8.52 8.20 -1.54
N SER A 61 -8.11 7.95 -2.77
CA SER A 61 -7.12 6.94 -3.15
C SER A 61 -5.70 7.47 -3.03
N LEU A 62 -4.75 6.56 -2.81
CA LEU A 62 -3.31 6.83 -2.84
C LEU A 62 -2.66 6.03 -3.96
N ASN A 63 -2.10 6.72 -4.94
CA ASN A 63 -1.38 6.10 -6.03
C ASN A 63 0.14 6.29 -5.86
N LEU A 64 0.84 5.19 -5.61
CA LEU A 64 2.28 5.05 -5.48
C LEU A 64 2.81 3.99 -6.47
N SER A 65 2.17 3.87 -7.62
CA SER A 65 2.43 2.80 -8.59
C SER A 65 3.84 2.81 -9.19
N GLY A 66 4.60 3.88 -9.05
CA GLY A 66 6.00 3.93 -9.49
C GLY A 66 7.01 3.31 -8.51
N LEU A 67 6.61 3.07 -7.24
CA LEU A 67 7.51 2.51 -6.23
C LEU A 67 7.84 1.05 -6.52
N THR A 68 9.12 0.74 -6.63
CA THR A 68 9.61 -0.63 -6.82
C THR A 68 10.05 -1.31 -5.52
N SER A 69 10.17 -0.54 -4.43
CA SER A 69 10.53 -0.99 -3.08
C SER A 69 9.75 -0.22 -2.03
N ALA A 70 9.36 -0.92 -0.96
CA ALA A 70 8.70 -0.30 0.20
C ALA A 70 9.69 0.28 1.23
N LYS A 71 11.00 0.27 0.95
CA LYS A 71 12.00 0.80 1.87
C LYS A 71 11.75 2.28 2.15
N GLY A 72 11.59 2.62 3.43
CA GLY A 72 11.32 3.99 3.88
C GLY A 72 9.88 4.45 3.70
N LEU A 73 8.98 3.64 3.13
CA LEU A 73 7.58 3.98 2.98
C LEU A 73 6.85 3.90 4.33
N VAL A 74 6.25 5.00 4.74
CA VAL A 74 5.37 5.08 5.90
C VAL A 74 3.99 5.50 5.42
N LEU A 75 3.05 4.55 5.46
CA LEU A 75 1.66 4.79 5.05
C LEU A 75 0.82 5.32 6.21
N PRO A 76 -0.23 6.14 5.95
CA PRO A 76 -1.19 6.52 6.96
C PRO A 76 -1.98 5.29 7.46
N ASN A 77 -2.50 5.34 8.70
CA ASN A 77 -3.20 4.19 9.30
C ASN A 77 -4.48 3.78 8.56
N THR A 78 -5.10 4.69 7.81
CA THR A 78 -6.33 4.44 7.06
C THR A 78 -6.26 5.11 5.70
N ILE A 79 -6.59 4.36 4.64
CA ILE A 79 -6.80 4.88 3.30
C ILE A 79 -8.26 4.62 2.95
N LYS A 80 -9.01 5.70 2.66
CA LYS A 80 -10.47 5.59 2.40
C LYS A 80 -10.79 5.16 0.97
N GLY A 81 -9.83 5.24 0.06
CA GLY A 81 -9.96 4.78 -1.32
C GLY A 81 -9.06 3.59 -1.63
N TYR A 82 -8.65 3.52 -2.87
CA TYR A 82 -7.75 2.53 -3.44
C TYR A 82 -6.28 2.83 -3.07
N LEU A 83 -5.52 1.79 -2.70
CA LEU A 83 -4.08 1.88 -2.55
C LEU A 83 -3.40 1.15 -3.71
N ASN A 84 -2.69 1.91 -4.54
CA ASN A 84 -1.95 1.37 -5.67
C ASN A 84 -0.45 1.31 -5.35
N LEU A 85 0.09 0.10 -5.30
CA LEU A 85 1.49 -0.25 -5.12
C LEU A 85 1.91 -1.31 -6.16
N ASN A 86 1.35 -1.24 -7.36
CA ASN A 86 1.40 -2.32 -8.34
C ASN A 86 2.80 -2.61 -8.92
N CYS A 87 3.78 -1.73 -8.74
CA CYS A 87 5.16 -1.99 -9.16
C CYS A 87 6.06 -2.57 -8.06
N LEU A 88 5.54 -2.79 -6.83
CA LEU A 88 6.31 -3.48 -5.80
C LEU A 88 6.52 -4.95 -6.17
N THR A 89 7.76 -5.39 -6.22
CA THR A 89 8.11 -6.79 -6.54
C THR A 89 8.34 -7.66 -5.30
N SER A 90 8.47 -7.03 -4.13
CA SER A 90 8.67 -7.69 -2.83
C SER A 90 7.86 -6.98 -1.74
N ALA A 91 7.36 -7.76 -0.77
CA ALA A 91 6.71 -7.24 0.43
C ALA A 91 7.72 -6.90 1.55
N GLU A 92 9.02 -7.04 1.30
CA GLU A 92 10.05 -6.73 2.29
C GLU A 92 9.98 -5.24 2.72
N GLY A 93 9.84 -5.01 4.03
CA GLY A 93 9.71 -3.68 4.60
C GLY A 93 8.35 -3.01 4.39
N LEU A 94 7.40 -3.66 3.70
CA LEU A 94 6.07 -3.13 3.51
C LEU A 94 5.25 -3.22 4.80
N VAL A 95 4.83 -2.08 5.32
CA VAL A 95 3.89 -1.98 6.44
C VAL A 95 2.60 -1.36 5.92
N LEU A 96 1.60 -2.19 5.71
CA LEU A 96 0.29 -1.75 5.23
C LEU A 96 -0.54 -1.10 6.36
N PRO A 97 -1.45 -0.17 6.02
CA PRO A 97 -2.38 0.41 6.97
C PRO A 97 -3.31 -0.64 7.57
N ASP A 98 -3.94 -0.32 8.71
CA ASP A 98 -4.89 -1.24 9.33
C ASP A 98 -6.19 -1.39 8.53
N THR A 99 -6.57 -0.35 7.77
CA THR A 99 -7.81 -0.33 6.98
C THR A 99 -7.59 0.30 5.61
N ILE A 100 -8.07 -0.38 4.58
CA ILE A 100 -8.23 0.12 3.22
C ILE A 100 -9.70 -0.04 2.84
N ASN A 101 -10.43 1.08 2.67
CA ASN A 101 -11.85 1.02 2.30
C ASN A 101 -12.07 0.76 0.80
N GLY A 102 -11.04 0.90 -0.01
CA GLY A 102 -11.04 0.50 -1.41
C GLY A 102 -10.32 -0.82 -1.64
N SER A 103 -9.73 -0.97 -2.82
CA SER A 103 -8.91 -2.12 -3.20
C SER A 103 -7.43 -1.87 -2.91
N LEU A 104 -6.67 -2.96 -2.82
CA LEU A 104 -5.21 -2.96 -2.71
C LEU A 104 -4.60 -3.64 -3.94
N ASP A 105 -3.72 -2.91 -4.61
CA ASP A 105 -3.01 -3.41 -5.77
C ASP A 105 -1.54 -3.68 -5.44
N LEU A 106 -1.17 -4.94 -5.57
CA LEU A 106 0.17 -5.49 -5.39
C LEU A 106 0.51 -6.42 -6.57
N ASP A 107 0.07 -6.06 -7.77
CA ASP A 107 0.11 -6.93 -8.95
C ASP A 107 1.50 -7.44 -9.33
N SER A 108 2.55 -6.67 -9.05
CA SER A 108 3.93 -7.09 -9.38
C SER A 108 4.60 -7.93 -8.30
N LEU A 109 3.92 -8.20 -7.16
CA LEU A 109 4.48 -9.14 -6.18
C LEU A 109 4.65 -10.52 -6.78
N THR A 110 5.88 -11.05 -6.72
CA THR A 110 6.20 -12.40 -7.18
C THR A 110 6.18 -13.44 -6.07
N SER A 111 6.21 -13.00 -4.81
CA SER A 111 6.19 -13.85 -3.61
C SER A 111 5.38 -13.20 -2.50
N ALA A 112 4.60 -14.00 -1.78
CA ALA A 112 3.86 -13.57 -0.60
C ALA A 112 4.72 -13.54 0.69
N LYS A 113 6.00 -13.90 0.60
CA LYS A 113 6.89 -13.93 1.76
C LYS A 113 6.96 -12.56 2.43
N GLY A 114 6.62 -12.50 3.72
CA GLY A 114 6.60 -11.27 4.51
C GLY A 114 5.40 -10.36 4.27
N LEU A 115 4.45 -10.74 3.42
CA LEU A 115 3.23 -9.96 3.20
C LEU A 115 2.28 -10.11 4.39
N VAL A 116 1.99 -8.99 5.05
CA VAL A 116 0.99 -8.90 6.12
C VAL A 116 -0.07 -7.89 5.69
N LEU A 117 -1.27 -8.39 5.43
CA LEU A 117 -2.37 -7.58 4.91
C LEU A 117 -3.00 -6.68 5.99
N PRO A 118 -3.78 -5.66 5.59
CA PRO A 118 -4.67 -4.91 6.47
C PRO A 118 -5.65 -5.81 7.24
N ASN A 119 -6.18 -5.31 8.35
CA ASN A 119 -7.30 -5.96 9.05
C ASN A 119 -8.57 -5.94 8.18
N THR A 120 -8.72 -4.88 7.37
CA THR A 120 -9.89 -4.70 6.51
C THR A 120 -9.47 -4.19 5.14
N ILE A 121 -9.90 -4.90 4.10
CA ILE A 121 -9.92 -4.44 2.71
C ILE A 121 -11.37 -4.59 2.26
N ILE A 122 -12.08 -3.48 1.96
CA ILE A 122 -13.49 -3.54 1.52
C ILE A 122 -13.58 -3.91 0.04
N GLY A 123 -12.63 -3.47 -0.78
CA GLY A 123 -12.54 -3.80 -2.19
C GLY A 123 -11.84 -5.13 -2.47
N TYR A 124 -11.09 -5.17 -3.55
CA TYR A 124 -10.37 -6.34 -4.03
C TYR A 124 -8.89 -6.28 -3.67
N LEU A 125 -8.26 -7.45 -3.58
CA LEU A 125 -6.82 -7.62 -3.50
C LEU A 125 -6.31 -8.14 -4.85
N TYR A 126 -5.38 -7.41 -5.48
CA TYR A 126 -4.78 -7.79 -6.76
C TYR A 126 -3.37 -8.33 -6.55
N LEU A 127 -3.09 -9.54 -7.06
CA LEU A 127 -1.85 -10.30 -6.91
C LEU A 127 -1.54 -11.09 -8.21
N TYR A 128 -1.69 -10.45 -9.38
CA TYR A 128 -1.65 -11.16 -10.67
C TYR A 128 -0.31 -11.83 -10.97
N ASN A 129 0.82 -11.29 -10.52
CA ASN A 129 2.15 -11.84 -10.79
C ASN A 129 2.70 -12.74 -9.67
N LEU A 130 1.86 -13.09 -8.68
CA LEU A 130 2.27 -14.02 -7.63
C LEU A 130 2.61 -15.38 -8.26
N ALA A 131 3.84 -15.85 -8.05
CA ALA A 131 4.30 -17.12 -8.62
C ALA A 131 3.86 -18.35 -7.81
N SER A 132 3.58 -18.17 -6.51
CA SER A 132 3.18 -19.20 -5.58
C SER A 132 2.38 -18.61 -4.43
N ALA A 133 1.43 -19.37 -3.90
CA ALA A 133 0.70 -19.04 -2.67
C ALA A 133 1.48 -19.42 -1.40
N GLU A 134 2.73 -19.89 -1.52
CA GLU A 134 3.56 -20.23 -0.37
C GLU A 134 3.76 -19.02 0.56
N GLY A 135 3.47 -19.22 1.85
CA GLY A 135 3.57 -18.17 2.86
C GLY A 135 2.42 -17.16 2.85
N LEU A 136 1.45 -17.29 1.94
CA LEU A 136 0.27 -16.43 1.90
C LEU A 136 -0.73 -16.85 2.99
N ILE A 137 -1.06 -15.91 3.88
CA ILE A 137 -2.08 -16.07 4.91
C ILE A 137 -3.11 -14.96 4.73
N LEU A 138 -4.36 -15.34 4.59
CA LEU A 138 -5.46 -14.46 4.21
C LEU A 138 -6.60 -14.55 5.22
N PRO A 139 -7.24 -13.42 5.58
CA PRO A 139 -8.50 -13.45 6.30
C PRO A 139 -9.60 -14.03 5.39
N ILE A 140 -10.50 -14.85 5.95
CA ILE A 140 -11.58 -15.49 5.20
C ILE A 140 -12.51 -14.48 4.51
N SER A 141 -12.61 -13.28 5.05
CA SER A 141 -13.37 -12.17 4.45
C SER A 141 -12.89 -11.74 3.06
N LEU A 142 -11.69 -12.17 2.64
CA LEU A 142 -11.16 -11.92 1.30
C LEU A 142 -11.42 -13.05 0.29
N PHE A 143 -12.03 -14.16 0.68
CA PHE A 143 -12.12 -15.39 -0.12
C PHE A 143 -12.57 -15.15 -1.58
N ASP A 144 -13.62 -14.37 -1.80
CA ASP A 144 -14.14 -14.09 -3.15
C ASP A 144 -13.66 -12.75 -3.73
N ARG A 145 -12.65 -12.13 -3.11
CA ARG A 145 -12.20 -10.78 -3.46
C ARG A 145 -10.72 -10.70 -3.82
N ILE A 146 -10.14 -11.82 -4.27
CA ILE A 146 -8.75 -11.87 -4.72
C ILE A 146 -8.69 -12.08 -6.22
N HIS A 147 -7.91 -11.25 -6.89
CA HIS A 147 -7.55 -11.41 -8.30
C HIS A 147 -6.11 -11.88 -8.41
N SER A 148 -5.91 -13.07 -8.95
CA SER A 148 -4.61 -13.72 -9.09
C SER A 148 -4.59 -14.60 -10.35
N ASN A 149 -3.42 -14.78 -10.97
CA ASN A 149 -3.21 -15.73 -12.07
C ASN A 149 -2.96 -17.16 -11.57
N ILE A 150 -2.78 -17.35 -10.27
CA ILE A 150 -2.67 -18.67 -9.66
C ILE A 150 -3.93 -19.00 -8.86
N THR A 151 -4.21 -20.29 -8.70
CA THR A 151 -5.23 -20.73 -7.75
C THR A 151 -4.71 -20.53 -6.33
N ILE A 152 -5.45 -19.78 -5.52
CA ILE A 152 -5.17 -19.61 -4.10
C ILE A 152 -5.84 -20.77 -3.34
N PRO A 153 -5.08 -21.67 -2.71
CA PRO A 153 -5.66 -22.77 -1.95
C PRO A 153 -6.53 -22.28 -0.78
N GLU A 154 -7.60 -23.01 -0.48
CA GLU A 154 -8.45 -22.72 0.68
C GLU A 154 -7.67 -22.72 2.00
N THR A 155 -6.59 -23.51 2.08
CA THR A 155 -5.70 -23.58 3.24
C THR A 155 -4.95 -22.26 3.52
N CYS A 156 -4.93 -21.31 2.57
CA CYS A 156 -4.38 -19.98 2.79
C CYS A 156 -5.34 -19.09 3.60
N PHE A 157 -6.62 -19.45 3.69
CA PHE A 157 -7.63 -18.65 4.37
C PHE A 157 -7.84 -19.13 5.80
N ILE A 158 -7.80 -18.21 6.73
CA ILE A 158 -8.07 -18.45 8.15
C ILE A 158 -9.20 -17.52 8.62
N PRO A 159 -9.95 -17.89 9.68
CA PRO A 159 -10.95 -17.02 10.28
C PRO A 159 -10.36 -15.63 10.59
N ASP A 160 -11.16 -14.58 10.41
CA ASP A 160 -10.68 -13.20 10.61
C ASP A 160 -10.12 -12.98 12.02
N GLU A 161 -10.72 -13.59 13.04
CA GLU A 161 -10.25 -13.53 14.44
C GLU A 161 -8.84 -14.14 14.59
N GLU A 162 -8.58 -15.26 13.93
CA GLU A 162 -7.26 -15.91 13.93
C GLU A 162 -6.25 -15.08 13.12
N TYR A 163 -6.69 -14.47 12.02
CA TYR A 163 -5.86 -13.58 11.22
C TYR A 163 -5.40 -12.35 12.03
N TYR A 164 -6.28 -11.74 12.80
CA TYR A 164 -5.92 -10.59 13.65
C TYR A 164 -4.91 -10.97 14.72
N LYS A 165 -5.04 -12.15 15.31
CA LYS A 165 -4.10 -12.69 16.29
C LYS A 165 -2.74 -12.96 15.65
N TYR A 166 -2.70 -13.64 14.50
CA TYR A 166 -1.49 -13.88 13.72
C TYR A 166 -0.76 -12.57 13.39
N LYS A 167 -1.48 -11.57 12.89
CA LYS A 167 -0.92 -10.27 12.54
C LYS A 167 -0.30 -9.56 13.75
N HIS A 168 -0.94 -9.63 14.89
CA HIS A 168 -0.44 -9.04 16.12
C HIS A 168 0.86 -9.71 16.59
N GLU A 169 0.92 -11.03 16.53
CA GLU A 169 2.10 -11.81 16.86
C GLU A 169 3.25 -11.53 15.89
N TYR A 170 2.94 -11.45 14.58
CA TYR A 170 3.91 -11.12 13.54
C TYR A 170 4.51 -9.71 13.73
N LYS A 171 3.69 -8.71 14.03
CA LYS A 171 4.17 -7.34 14.28
C LYS A 171 5.10 -7.26 15.50
N ASN A 172 4.89 -8.09 16.52
CA ASN A 172 5.63 -8.07 17.78
C ASN A 172 6.86 -9.00 17.81
N ASN A 173 7.03 -9.87 16.81
CA ASN A 173 8.11 -10.86 16.80
C ASN A 173 9.06 -10.65 15.62
N GLU A 174 10.19 -9.95 15.89
CA GLU A 174 11.23 -9.71 14.88
C GLU A 174 11.84 -10.99 14.29
N SER A 175 11.78 -12.12 15.02
CA SER A 175 12.30 -13.40 14.55
C SER A 175 11.46 -13.98 13.42
N ILE A 176 10.16 -13.73 13.42
CA ILE A 176 9.23 -14.20 12.37
C ILE A 176 9.39 -13.35 11.09
N ARG A 177 9.74 -12.08 11.23
CA ARG A 177 9.94 -11.16 10.08
C ARG A 177 11.15 -11.52 9.19
N LYS A 178 12.07 -12.35 9.68
CA LYS A 178 13.32 -12.72 9.00
C LYS A 178 13.26 -14.08 8.29
N ILE A 179 12.17 -14.81 8.42
CA ILE A 179 11.91 -16.08 7.75
C ILE A 179 11.21 -15.84 6.41
#